data_6ab13cd1d07664e40c779d80ba9cf99f
#
_entry.id   6ab13cd1d07664e40c779d80ba9cf99f
#
_cell.length_a   1.000
_cell.length_b   1.000
_cell.length_c   1.000
_cell.angle_alpha   90.00
_cell.angle_beta   90.00
_cell.angle_gamma   90.00
#
_symmetry.space_group_name_H-M   'P 1'
#
loop_
_entity.id
_entity.type
_entity.pdbx_description
1 polymer ?
#
loop_
_entity_poly.entity_id
_entity_poly.type
_entity_poly.pdbx_seq_one_letter_code
_entity_poly.pdbx_strand_id
1 'polypeptide(L)'
;MKFLATKGWGILFSFILAIPCWLLGKAFPVIGGPIFAIVFGVIIAMFYKNRCKTGEGIGFVSKKVLQYAVIFLGFGLNIAEVVKVGYDSLPVIISTISTSLIVTFVLYRVMNLETKSAVLIGVGSSICGGSAIAATAPVIKADTEQIAQAISVVFFFNVVAAFVFPNLGDFLGFTNAGFGLFAGTAVNDTSSVTATAAIWDEMHPGSNALEYATIVKLTRTLAIIPITLCLGAYEVYKAKRNQSESGEEVSVRKIFPHFILYFVIASLITTVCMASGVSAEFFAPLKELSKFMIVMAMMAIGLNTDILKLIKSGGRALLLGACCWIAISIVSIYVQHLIGMW
;
A
#
# COMPACT_ATOMS: atom_id res chain seq x y z
N MET A 1 -23.93 12.97 -14.82
CA MET A 1 -24.79 11.77 -14.83
C MET A 1 -24.06 10.47 -15.21
N LYS A 2 -23.18 10.44 -16.23
CA LYS A 2 -22.45 9.20 -16.63
C LYS A 2 -21.63 8.53 -15.50
N PHE A 3 -20.96 9.31 -14.62
CA PHE A 3 -20.15 8.78 -13.51
C PHE A 3 -20.99 7.97 -12.49
N LEU A 4 -22.14 8.50 -12.07
CA LEU A 4 -23.04 7.83 -11.13
C LEU A 4 -23.71 6.59 -11.77
N ALA A 5 -23.99 6.63 -13.05
CA ALA A 5 -24.58 5.50 -13.76
C ALA A 5 -23.61 4.29 -13.85
N THR A 6 -22.29 4.56 -14.03
CA THR A 6 -21.28 3.48 -14.19
C THR A 6 -20.68 3.03 -12.85
N LYS A 7 -20.45 3.94 -11.90
CA LYS A 7 -19.73 3.64 -10.65
C LYS A 7 -20.61 3.66 -9.41
N GLY A 8 -21.77 4.30 -9.46
CA GLY A 8 -22.65 4.52 -8.31
C GLY A 8 -23.05 3.23 -7.60
N TRP A 9 -23.44 2.21 -8.34
CA TRP A 9 -23.82 0.91 -7.75
C TRP A 9 -22.70 0.22 -7.00
N GLY A 10 -21.48 0.25 -7.52
CA GLY A 10 -20.32 -0.35 -6.83
C GLY A 10 -19.88 0.45 -5.61
N ILE A 11 -19.98 1.78 -5.66
CA ILE A 11 -19.70 2.66 -4.52
C ILE A 11 -20.73 2.40 -3.41
N LEU A 12 -22.02 2.41 -3.76
CA LEU A 12 -23.12 2.15 -2.81
C LEU A 12 -23.00 0.76 -2.19
N PHE A 13 -22.70 -0.26 -3.00
CA PHE A 13 -22.52 -1.63 -2.54
C PHE A 13 -21.37 -1.73 -1.53
N SER A 14 -20.20 -1.15 -1.84
CA SER A 14 -19.06 -1.12 -0.91
C SER A 14 -19.37 -0.34 0.36
N PHE A 15 -20.13 0.77 0.27
CA PHE A 15 -20.54 1.58 1.41
C PHE A 15 -21.46 0.80 2.35
N ILE A 16 -22.52 0.17 1.83
CA ILE A 16 -23.48 -0.61 2.63
C ILE A 16 -22.77 -1.76 3.35
N LEU A 17 -21.88 -2.47 2.66
CA LEU A 17 -21.14 -3.58 3.26
C LEU A 17 -20.07 -3.12 4.26
N ALA A 18 -19.57 -1.91 4.15
CA ALA A 18 -18.60 -1.35 5.09
C ALA A 18 -19.22 -1.00 6.44
N ILE A 19 -20.51 -0.61 6.48
CA ILE A 19 -21.18 -0.21 7.72
C ILE A 19 -21.13 -1.31 8.80
N PRO A 20 -21.58 -2.55 8.56
CA PRO A 20 -21.49 -3.59 9.56
C PRO A 20 -20.04 -3.90 9.98
N CYS A 21 -19.08 -3.84 9.06
CA CYS A 21 -17.67 -4.04 9.38
C CYS A 21 -17.13 -2.93 10.30
N TRP A 22 -17.52 -1.68 10.05
CA TRP A 22 -17.19 -0.56 10.91
C TRP A 22 -17.76 -0.71 12.32
N LEU A 23 -19.01 -1.15 12.43
CA LEU A 23 -19.65 -1.40 13.73
C LEU A 23 -19.02 -2.58 14.47
N LEU A 24 -18.71 -3.67 13.74
CA LEU A 24 -17.98 -4.83 14.30
C LEU A 24 -16.57 -4.43 14.76
N GLY A 25 -15.86 -3.58 14.02
CA GLY A 25 -14.56 -3.07 14.44
C GLY A 25 -14.64 -2.30 15.76
N LYS A 26 -15.67 -1.47 15.96
CA LYS A 26 -15.90 -0.78 17.23
C LYS A 26 -16.27 -1.74 18.39
N ALA A 27 -16.98 -2.84 18.08
CA ALA A 27 -17.35 -3.85 19.07
C ALA A 27 -16.18 -4.79 19.41
N PHE A 28 -15.28 -5.04 18.45
CA PHE A 28 -14.12 -5.93 18.60
C PHE A 28 -12.82 -5.22 18.15
N PRO A 29 -12.30 -4.28 18.96
CA PRO A 29 -11.11 -3.48 18.60
C PRO A 29 -9.87 -4.31 18.28
N VAL A 30 -9.71 -5.46 18.93
CA VAL A 30 -8.57 -6.39 18.73
C VAL A 30 -8.50 -6.94 17.30
N ILE A 31 -9.65 -7.06 16.61
CA ILE A 31 -9.71 -7.55 15.22
C ILE A 31 -9.69 -6.38 14.25
N GLY A 32 -10.44 -5.33 14.56
CA GLY A 32 -10.51 -4.12 13.76
C GLY A 32 -11.47 -4.14 12.57
N GLY A 33 -12.07 -2.99 12.29
CA GLY A 33 -12.98 -2.81 11.14
C GLY A 33 -12.36 -3.16 9.80
N PRO A 34 -11.11 -2.78 9.50
CA PRO A 34 -10.43 -3.13 8.25
C PRO A 34 -10.29 -4.64 8.00
N ILE A 35 -10.02 -5.44 9.04
CA ILE A 35 -9.93 -6.91 8.92
C ILE A 35 -11.29 -7.49 8.58
N PHE A 36 -12.35 -7.15 9.33
CA PHE A 36 -13.70 -7.61 9.02
C PHE A 36 -14.08 -7.28 7.57
N ALA A 37 -13.75 -6.07 7.11
CA ALA A 37 -14.05 -5.63 5.76
C ALA A 37 -13.31 -6.46 4.70
N ILE A 38 -12.02 -6.74 4.86
CA ILE A 38 -11.26 -7.58 3.92
C ILE A 38 -11.83 -9.00 3.89
N VAL A 39 -12.03 -9.63 5.06
CA VAL A 39 -12.51 -11.02 5.17
C VAL A 39 -13.89 -11.16 4.55
N PHE A 40 -14.84 -10.31 4.94
CA PHE A 40 -16.20 -10.37 4.39
C PHE A 40 -16.20 -10.04 2.89
N GLY A 41 -15.37 -9.09 2.46
CA GLY A 41 -15.20 -8.79 1.04
C GLY A 41 -14.72 -10.00 0.24
N VAL A 42 -13.71 -10.72 0.73
CA VAL A 42 -13.19 -11.95 0.11
C VAL A 42 -14.25 -13.06 0.09
N ILE A 43 -14.94 -13.28 1.21
CA ILE A 43 -16.02 -14.30 1.29
C ILE A 43 -17.12 -13.97 0.28
N ILE A 44 -17.58 -12.73 0.24
CA ILE A 44 -18.61 -12.28 -0.71
C ILE A 44 -18.11 -12.45 -2.15
N ALA A 45 -16.84 -12.15 -2.43
CA ALA A 45 -16.24 -12.30 -3.77
C ALA A 45 -16.29 -13.74 -4.29
N MET A 46 -16.22 -14.75 -3.42
CA MET A 46 -16.34 -16.17 -3.81
C MET A 46 -17.71 -16.50 -4.40
N PHE A 47 -18.77 -15.84 -3.89
CA PHE A 47 -20.16 -16.07 -4.33
C PHE A 47 -20.62 -15.04 -5.37
N TYR A 48 -20.12 -13.81 -5.30
CA TYR A 48 -20.50 -12.69 -6.17
C TYR A 48 -19.59 -12.59 -7.39
N LYS A 49 -19.75 -13.52 -8.36
CA LYS A 49 -18.93 -13.56 -9.59
C LYS A 49 -19.39 -12.59 -10.67
N ASN A 50 -20.68 -12.26 -10.74
CA ASN A 50 -21.22 -11.38 -11.77
C ASN A 50 -21.16 -9.92 -11.37
N ARG A 51 -20.10 -9.21 -11.78
CA ARG A 51 -19.77 -7.83 -11.40
C ARG A 51 -20.11 -6.79 -12.47
N CYS A 52 -20.92 -7.13 -13.46
CA CYS A 52 -21.19 -6.25 -14.62
C CYS A 52 -21.65 -4.84 -14.25
N LYS A 53 -22.41 -4.66 -13.15
CA LYS A 53 -22.92 -3.35 -12.71
C LYS A 53 -22.08 -2.69 -11.59
N THR A 54 -21.29 -3.46 -10.86
CA THR A 54 -20.60 -2.98 -9.63
C THR A 54 -19.10 -2.94 -9.76
N GLY A 55 -18.49 -3.67 -10.71
CA GLY A 55 -17.04 -3.84 -10.81
C GLY A 55 -16.26 -2.53 -10.96
N GLU A 56 -16.71 -1.61 -11.82
CA GLU A 56 -16.06 -0.31 -11.97
C GLU A 56 -16.13 0.54 -10.69
N GLY A 57 -17.26 0.51 -9.98
CA GLY A 57 -17.44 1.22 -8.72
C GLY A 57 -16.59 0.63 -7.60
N ILE A 58 -16.52 -0.69 -7.47
CA ILE A 58 -15.65 -1.38 -6.51
C ILE A 58 -14.18 -1.05 -6.79
N GLY A 59 -13.74 -1.08 -8.06
CA GLY A 59 -12.40 -0.66 -8.47
C GLY A 59 -12.10 0.81 -8.19
N PHE A 60 -13.09 1.69 -8.29
CA PHE A 60 -12.97 3.10 -7.89
C PHE A 60 -12.79 3.24 -6.38
N VAL A 61 -13.59 2.51 -5.58
CA VAL A 61 -13.50 2.55 -4.11
C VAL A 61 -12.16 2.06 -3.64
N SER A 62 -11.69 0.91 -4.11
CA SER A 62 -10.42 0.32 -3.69
C SER A 62 -9.19 1.20 -3.99
N LYS A 63 -9.28 2.10 -4.98
CA LYS A 63 -8.16 2.96 -5.38
C LYS A 63 -8.37 4.42 -5.01
N LYS A 64 -9.49 5.02 -5.44
CA LYS A 64 -9.71 6.47 -5.32
C LYS A 64 -10.24 6.87 -3.95
N VAL A 65 -11.21 6.11 -3.40
CA VAL A 65 -11.71 6.41 -2.05
C VAL A 65 -10.60 6.24 -1.02
N LEU A 66 -9.73 5.24 -1.18
CA LEU A 66 -8.55 5.09 -0.34
C LEU A 66 -7.59 6.29 -0.44
N GLN A 67 -7.32 6.78 -1.68
CA GLN A 67 -6.49 7.97 -1.85
C GLN A 67 -7.08 9.18 -1.14
N TYR A 68 -8.41 9.36 -1.20
CA TYR A 68 -9.11 10.41 -0.46
C TYR A 68 -9.03 10.21 1.05
N ALA A 69 -9.17 8.98 1.53
CA ALA A 69 -8.98 8.67 2.96
C ALA A 69 -7.59 9.12 3.45
N VAL A 70 -6.53 8.79 2.71
CA VAL A 70 -5.17 9.21 3.04
C VAL A 70 -5.02 10.74 3.02
N ILE A 71 -5.65 11.45 2.06
CA ILE A 71 -5.65 12.92 2.04
C ILE A 71 -6.33 13.48 3.30
N PHE A 72 -7.51 12.95 3.67
CA PHE A 72 -8.21 13.37 4.89
C PHE A 72 -7.42 13.09 6.17
N LEU A 73 -6.63 12.02 6.20
CA LEU A 73 -5.75 11.73 7.33
C LEU A 73 -4.70 12.85 7.52
N GLY A 74 -4.25 13.49 6.43
CA GLY A 74 -3.33 14.62 6.47
C GLY A 74 -3.84 15.82 7.26
N PHE A 75 -5.17 16.03 7.35
CA PHE A 75 -5.75 17.10 8.16
C PHE A 75 -5.60 16.93 9.68
N GLY A 76 -5.04 15.85 10.17
CA GLY A 76 -4.71 15.65 11.57
C GLY A 76 -3.23 15.84 11.91
N LEU A 77 -2.38 16.18 10.92
CA LEU A 77 -0.93 16.12 11.05
C LEU A 77 -0.26 17.49 10.92
N ASN A 78 0.80 17.70 11.71
CA ASN A 78 1.68 18.85 11.58
C ASN A 78 2.74 18.57 10.52
N ILE A 79 3.00 19.54 9.61
CA ILE A 79 3.97 19.38 8.54
C ILE A 79 5.41 19.14 9.04
N ALA A 80 5.78 19.71 10.17
CA ALA A 80 7.10 19.48 10.77
C ALA A 80 7.27 18.01 11.19
N GLU A 81 6.19 17.39 11.73
CA GLU A 81 6.16 15.97 12.07
C GLU A 81 6.26 15.09 10.82
N VAL A 82 5.53 15.43 9.75
CA VAL A 82 5.61 14.72 8.47
C VAL A 82 7.04 14.72 7.92
N VAL A 83 7.74 15.87 7.95
CA VAL A 83 9.12 15.98 7.48
C VAL A 83 10.08 15.20 8.39
N LYS A 84 9.93 15.31 9.71
CA LYS A 84 10.76 14.60 10.67
C LYS A 84 10.63 13.08 10.52
N VAL A 85 9.42 12.55 10.58
CA VAL A 85 9.17 11.10 10.44
C VAL A 85 9.66 10.59 9.08
N GLY A 86 9.42 11.36 8.01
CA GLY A 86 9.93 11.04 6.68
C GLY A 86 11.45 10.91 6.65
N TYR A 87 12.17 11.86 7.24
CA TYR A 87 13.64 11.85 7.30
C TYR A 87 14.16 10.70 8.18
N ASP A 88 13.62 10.54 9.39
CA ASP A 88 14.04 9.51 10.35
C ASP A 88 13.81 8.08 9.80
N SER A 89 12.82 7.91 8.92
CA SER A 89 12.53 6.61 8.30
C SER A 89 13.43 6.25 7.11
N LEU A 90 14.20 7.19 6.54
CA LEU A 90 15.02 6.95 5.34
C LEU A 90 16.00 5.77 5.46
N PRO A 91 16.73 5.57 6.56
CA PRO A 91 17.65 4.43 6.68
C PRO A 91 16.95 3.08 6.51
N VAL A 92 15.77 2.91 7.14
CA VAL A 92 14.97 1.69 7.04
C VAL A 92 14.37 1.55 5.65
N ILE A 93 13.86 2.63 5.06
CA ILE A 93 13.30 2.65 3.70
C ILE A 93 14.35 2.22 2.67
N ILE A 94 15.54 2.82 2.70
CA ILE A 94 16.62 2.49 1.75
C ILE A 94 17.05 1.05 1.91
N SER A 95 17.23 0.58 3.15
CA SER A 95 17.63 -0.79 3.45
C SER A 95 16.60 -1.81 2.95
N THR A 96 15.31 -1.58 3.20
CA THR A 96 14.24 -2.48 2.79
C THR A 96 14.03 -2.50 1.27
N ILE A 97 14.14 -1.35 0.59
CA ILE A 97 14.10 -1.28 -0.88
C ILE A 97 15.26 -2.06 -1.48
N SER A 98 16.47 -1.79 -1.01
CA SER A 98 17.69 -2.47 -1.49
C SER A 98 17.60 -3.98 -1.28
N THR A 99 17.14 -4.43 -0.11
CA THR A 99 16.94 -5.84 0.21
C THR A 99 15.98 -6.50 -0.76
N SER A 100 14.81 -5.91 -1.01
CA SER A 100 13.84 -6.47 -1.95
C SER A 100 14.42 -6.64 -3.35
N LEU A 101 15.11 -5.61 -3.85
CA LEU A 101 15.71 -5.64 -5.19
C LEU A 101 16.84 -6.67 -5.28
N ILE A 102 17.71 -6.78 -4.26
CA ILE A 102 18.78 -7.76 -4.19
C ILE A 102 18.22 -9.18 -4.12
N VAL A 103 17.26 -9.44 -3.24
CA VAL A 103 16.61 -10.76 -3.11
C VAL A 103 15.96 -11.16 -4.42
N THR A 104 15.24 -10.23 -5.06
CA THR A 104 14.65 -10.47 -6.38
C THR A 104 15.71 -10.79 -7.41
N PHE A 105 16.81 -10.02 -7.47
CA PHE A 105 17.88 -10.20 -8.45
C PHE A 105 18.60 -11.56 -8.28
N VAL A 106 18.77 -12.03 -7.05
CA VAL A 106 19.38 -13.34 -6.78
C VAL A 106 18.41 -14.47 -7.11
N LEU A 107 17.19 -14.38 -6.59
CA LEU A 107 16.24 -15.49 -6.66
C LEU A 107 15.65 -15.71 -8.06
N TYR A 108 15.45 -14.66 -8.88
CA TYR A 108 14.92 -14.86 -10.24
C TYR A 108 15.88 -15.73 -11.09
N ARG A 109 17.18 -15.62 -10.86
CA ARG A 109 18.21 -16.42 -11.54
C ARG A 109 18.21 -17.86 -11.04
N VAL A 110 18.18 -18.05 -9.72
CA VAL A 110 18.20 -19.38 -9.10
C VAL A 110 16.94 -20.17 -9.44
N MET A 111 15.78 -19.50 -9.46
CA MET A 111 14.48 -20.13 -9.69
C MET A 111 14.09 -20.22 -11.16
N ASN A 112 14.92 -19.70 -12.07
CA ASN A 112 14.61 -19.59 -13.52
C ASN A 112 13.23 -18.96 -13.78
N LEU A 113 12.97 -17.84 -13.10
CA LEU A 113 11.74 -17.06 -13.29
C LEU A 113 11.88 -16.15 -14.53
N GLU A 114 10.76 -15.88 -15.14
CA GLU A 114 10.69 -14.88 -16.21
C GLU A 114 11.10 -13.51 -15.67
N THR A 115 12.07 -12.88 -16.33
CA THR A 115 12.71 -11.63 -15.86
C THR A 115 11.67 -10.52 -15.61
N LYS A 116 10.69 -10.35 -16.51
CA LYS A 116 9.69 -9.29 -16.38
C LYS A 116 8.78 -9.50 -15.16
N SER A 117 8.26 -10.72 -14.98
CA SER A 117 7.46 -11.07 -13.80
C SER A 117 8.25 -10.86 -12.50
N ALA A 118 9.51 -11.30 -12.47
CA ALA A 118 10.37 -11.12 -11.31
C ALA A 118 10.65 -9.65 -10.99
N VAL A 119 10.98 -8.83 -12.00
CA VAL A 119 11.19 -7.37 -11.83
C VAL A 119 9.93 -6.71 -11.28
N LEU A 120 8.74 -7.06 -11.81
CA LEU A 120 7.47 -6.50 -11.32
C LEU A 120 7.20 -6.88 -9.85
N ILE A 121 7.44 -8.15 -9.47
CA ILE A 121 7.29 -8.60 -8.07
C ILE A 121 8.28 -7.87 -7.17
N GLY A 122 9.56 -7.77 -7.58
CA GLY A 122 10.60 -7.11 -6.81
C GLY A 122 10.34 -5.61 -6.61
N VAL A 123 10.00 -4.90 -7.67
CA VAL A 123 9.66 -3.46 -7.61
C VAL A 123 8.37 -3.24 -6.84
N GLY A 124 7.36 -4.09 -7.03
CA GLY A 124 6.12 -4.06 -6.26
C GLY A 124 6.37 -4.25 -4.76
N SER A 125 7.16 -5.25 -4.39
CA SER A 125 7.53 -5.52 -3.00
C SER A 125 8.45 -4.45 -2.40
N SER A 126 9.26 -3.78 -3.22
CA SER A 126 10.22 -2.78 -2.71
C SER A 126 9.61 -1.40 -2.46
N ILE A 127 8.51 -1.01 -3.11
CA ILE A 127 8.00 0.37 -3.04
C ILE A 127 6.56 0.43 -2.48
N CYS A 128 5.56 0.31 -3.37
CA CYS A 128 4.15 0.52 -3.02
C CYS A 128 3.18 -0.46 -3.69
N GLY A 129 3.62 -1.69 -3.92
CA GLY A 129 2.76 -2.73 -4.45
C GLY A 129 2.29 -2.45 -5.88
N GLY A 130 0.99 -2.47 -6.07
CA GLY A 130 0.34 -2.36 -7.37
C GLY A 130 0.65 -1.06 -8.12
N SER A 131 0.87 0.07 -7.43
CA SER A 131 1.21 1.33 -8.08
C SER A 131 2.60 1.29 -8.72
N ALA A 132 3.57 0.69 -8.04
CA ALA A 132 4.92 0.51 -8.56
C ALA A 132 4.94 -0.48 -9.74
N ILE A 133 4.16 -1.57 -9.66
CA ILE A 133 3.99 -2.50 -10.78
C ILE A 133 3.37 -1.79 -11.98
N ALA A 134 2.30 -1.03 -11.79
CA ALA A 134 1.61 -0.31 -12.86
C ALA A 134 2.49 0.75 -13.55
N ALA A 135 3.38 1.42 -12.80
CA ALA A 135 4.32 2.39 -13.34
C ALA A 135 5.51 1.72 -14.06
N THR A 136 5.95 0.56 -13.58
CA THR A 136 7.11 -0.17 -14.14
C THR A 136 6.73 -1.01 -15.36
N ALA A 137 5.53 -1.57 -15.38
CA ALA A 137 5.09 -2.48 -16.44
C ALA A 137 5.24 -1.92 -17.87
N PRO A 138 4.80 -0.68 -18.19
CA PRO A 138 5.01 -0.11 -19.52
C PRO A 138 6.49 0.14 -19.83
N VAL A 139 7.31 0.46 -18.82
CA VAL A 139 8.74 0.73 -18.98
C VAL A 139 9.48 -0.52 -19.47
N ILE A 140 9.19 -1.69 -18.87
CA ILE A 140 9.81 -2.97 -19.25
C ILE A 140 8.98 -3.75 -20.29
N LYS A 141 7.91 -3.13 -20.82
CA LYS A 141 7.00 -3.74 -21.82
C LYS A 141 6.47 -5.11 -21.34
N ALA A 142 5.99 -5.15 -20.09
CA ALA A 142 5.38 -6.34 -19.51
C ALA A 142 3.98 -6.57 -20.08
N ASP A 143 3.61 -7.83 -20.26
CA ASP A 143 2.26 -8.20 -20.70
C ASP A 143 1.25 -8.23 -19.55
N THR A 144 -0.03 -8.39 -19.90
CA THR A 144 -1.14 -8.35 -18.96
C THR A 144 -1.08 -9.50 -17.95
N GLU A 145 -0.58 -10.67 -18.36
CA GLU A 145 -0.48 -11.85 -17.49
C GLU A 145 0.60 -11.67 -16.44
N GLN A 146 1.78 -11.18 -16.84
CA GLN A 146 2.90 -10.84 -15.95
C GLN A 146 2.50 -9.77 -14.91
N ILE A 147 1.76 -8.74 -15.36
CA ILE A 147 1.23 -7.69 -14.47
C ILE A 147 0.23 -8.29 -13.47
N ALA A 148 -0.72 -9.09 -13.94
CA ALA A 148 -1.73 -9.71 -13.10
C ALA A 148 -1.11 -10.67 -12.07
N GLN A 149 -0.11 -11.47 -12.48
CA GLN A 149 0.64 -12.35 -11.60
C GLN A 149 1.36 -11.57 -10.50
N ALA A 150 2.13 -10.54 -10.87
CA ALA A 150 2.89 -9.74 -9.91
C ALA A 150 1.97 -9.02 -8.91
N ILE A 151 0.88 -8.40 -9.38
CA ILE A 151 -0.12 -7.76 -8.52
C ILE A 151 -0.70 -8.80 -7.54
N SER A 152 -1.10 -9.96 -8.03
CA SER A 152 -1.72 -11.00 -7.20
C SER A 152 -0.78 -11.48 -6.10
N VAL A 153 0.48 -11.75 -6.42
CA VAL A 153 1.50 -12.18 -5.45
C VAL A 153 1.72 -11.13 -4.36
N VAL A 154 1.96 -9.88 -4.76
CA VAL A 154 2.22 -8.80 -3.80
C VAL A 154 1.00 -8.53 -2.91
N PHE A 155 -0.21 -8.54 -3.48
CA PHE A 155 -1.44 -8.36 -2.70
C PHE A 155 -1.70 -9.48 -1.69
N PHE A 156 -1.37 -10.71 -2.03
CA PHE A 156 -1.50 -11.83 -1.11
C PHE A 156 -0.71 -11.61 0.18
N PHE A 157 0.57 -11.29 0.06
CA PHE A 157 1.41 -11.04 1.24
C PHE A 157 0.99 -9.77 2.00
N ASN A 158 0.42 -8.79 1.33
CA ASN A 158 -0.13 -7.62 1.98
C ASN A 158 -1.35 -7.95 2.85
N VAL A 159 -2.24 -8.82 2.36
CA VAL A 159 -3.37 -9.32 3.15
C VAL A 159 -2.87 -10.13 4.34
N VAL A 160 -1.92 -11.03 4.13
CA VAL A 160 -1.29 -11.80 5.23
C VAL A 160 -0.66 -10.87 6.26
N ALA A 161 0.06 -9.83 5.82
CA ALA A 161 0.68 -8.85 6.70
C ALA A 161 -0.34 -8.13 7.60
N ALA A 162 -1.49 -7.74 7.05
CA ALA A 162 -2.53 -7.06 7.81
C ALA A 162 -3.05 -7.89 9.00
N PHE A 163 -3.06 -9.23 8.86
CA PHE A 163 -3.45 -10.13 9.95
C PHE A 163 -2.30 -10.47 10.91
N VAL A 164 -1.10 -10.67 10.37
CA VAL A 164 0.03 -11.23 11.14
C VAL A 164 0.80 -10.13 11.87
N PHE A 165 1.03 -8.98 11.25
CA PHE A 165 1.95 -7.98 11.77
C PHE A 165 1.48 -7.27 13.03
N PRO A 166 0.20 -6.92 13.25
CA PRO A 166 -0.21 -6.33 14.51
C PRO A 166 0.08 -7.25 15.71
N ASN A 167 -0.27 -8.54 15.60
CA ASN A 167 0.01 -9.51 16.64
C ASN A 167 1.51 -9.81 16.80
N LEU A 168 2.27 -9.84 15.70
CA LEU A 168 3.72 -10.00 15.73
C LEU A 168 4.38 -8.79 16.39
N GLY A 169 3.90 -7.58 16.11
CA GLY A 169 4.42 -6.36 16.71
C GLY A 169 4.20 -6.31 18.21
N ASP A 170 3.02 -6.71 18.66
CA ASP A 170 2.69 -6.83 20.09
C ASP A 170 3.59 -7.87 20.77
N PHE A 171 3.74 -9.04 20.17
CA PHE A 171 4.65 -10.10 20.66
C PHE A 171 6.11 -9.65 20.77
N LEU A 172 6.58 -8.84 19.80
CA LEU A 172 7.94 -8.30 19.78
C LEU A 172 8.13 -7.07 20.68
N GLY A 173 7.05 -6.53 21.25
CA GLY A 173 7.08 -5.36 22.14
C GLY A 173 7.42 -4.06 21.43
N PHE A 174 6.94 -3.85 20.20
CA PHE A 174 7.12 -2.56 19.50
C PHE A 174 6.46 -1.42 20.25
N THR A 175 7.10 -0.24 20.24
CA THR A 175 6.41 1.02 20.52
C THR A 175 5.43 1.38 19.40
N ASN A 176 4.50 2.29 19.64
CA ASN A 176 3.56 2.75 18.60
C ASN A 176 4.28 3.34 17.37
N ALA A 177 5.33 4.13 17.59
CA ALA A 177 6.15 4.70 16.52
C ALA A 177 6.98 3.61 15.81
N GLY A 178 7.57 2.67 16.57
CA GLY A 178 8.32 1.53 16.03
C GLY A 178 7.42 0.65 15.16
N PHE A 179 6.20 0.34 15.62
CA PHE A 179 5.23 -0.41 14.81
C PHE A 179 4.81 0.37 13.56
N GLY A 180 4.58 1.68 13.67
CA GLY A 180 4.28 2.53 12.52
C GLY A 180 5.38 2.51 11.47
N LEU A 181 6.66 2.59 11.90
CA LEU A 181 7.82 2.47 11.01
C LEU A 181 7.90 1.09 10.36
N PHE A 182 7.70 0.03 11.14
CA PHE A 182 7.67 -1.35 10.65
C PHE A 182 6.56 -1.57 9.62
N ALA A 183 5.33 -1.20 9.94
CA ALA A 183 4.20 -1.32 9.02
C ALA A 183 4.43 -0.53 7.72
N GLY A 184 4.92 0.71 7.81
CA GLY A 184 5.23 1.55 6.65
C GLY A 184 6.32 1.00 5.74
N THR A 185 7.29 0.25 6.29
CA THR A 185 8.45 -0.28 5.56
C THR A 185 8.33 -1.76 5.19
N ALA A 186 7.64 -2.60 5.97
CA ALA A 186 7.52 -4.02 5.72
C ALA A 186 6.26 -4.43 4.94
N VAL A 187 5.18 -3.64 5.03
CA VAL A 187 3.98 -3.85 4.21
C VAL A 187 4.11 -3.11 2.88
N ASN A 188 3.80 -3.77 1.77
CA ASN A 188 4.15 -3.22 0.45
C ASN A 188 3.11 -2.25 -0.09
N ASP A 189 1.82 -2.52 0.04
CA ASP A 189 0.77 -1.65 -0.51
C ASP A 189 0.27 -0.64 0.51
N THR A 190 -0.01 0.60 0.06
CA THR A 190 -0.48 1.69 0.93
C THR A 190 -1.78 1.33 1.66
N SER A 191 -2.69 0.63 0.99
CA SER A 191 -3.95 0.20 1.58
C SER A 191 -3.75 -0.76 2.75
N SER A 192 -2.85 -1.71 2.57
CA SER A 192 -2.55 -2.71 3.59
C SER A 192 -1.72 -2.13 4.73
N VAL A 193 -0.85 -1.13 4.47
CA VAL A 193 -0.17 -0.36 5.52
C VAL A 193 -1.20 0.34 6.41
N THR A 194 -2.14 1.06 5.80
CA THR A 194 -3.19 1.76 6.57
C THR A 194 -4.08 0.79 7.33
N ALA A 195 -4.41 -0.36 6.75
CA ALA A 195 -5.17 -1.42 7.44
C ALA A 195 -4.38 -1.96 8.64
N THR A 196 -3.12 -2.37 8.41
CA THR A 196 -2.25 -2.96 9.44
C THR A 196 -2.05 -2.00 10.62
N ALA A 197 -1.78 -0.73 10.33
CA ALA A 197 -1.57 0.28 11.36
C ALA A 197 -2.87 0.72 12.05
N ALA A 198 -4.00 0.75 11.33
CA ALA A 198 -5.30 1.02 11.94
C ALA A 198 -5.72 -0.08 12.93
N ILE A 199 -5.40 -1.35 12.63
CA ILE A 199 -5.63 -2.47 13.55
C ILE A 199 -4.78 -2.31 14.81
N TRP A 200 -3.50 -1.92 14.67
CA TRP A 200 -2.64 -1.62 15.80
C TRP A 200 -3.22 -0.51 16.70
N ASP A 201 -3.69 0.58 16.10
CA ASP A 201 -4.30 1.69 16.82
C ASP A 201 -5.59 1.29 17.56
N GLU A 202 -6.34 0.33 16.99
CA GLU A 202 -7.52 -0.24 17.68
C GLU A 202 -7.13 -1.16 18.85
N MET A 203 -6.02 -1.91 18.72
CA MET A 203 -5.46 -2.75 19.80
C MET A 203 -4.82 -1.93 20.93
N HIS A 204 -4.26 -0.75 20.60
CA HIS A 204 -3.51 0.11 21.52
C HIS A 204 -4.15 1.51 21.60
N PRO A 205 -5.13 1.73 22.47
CA PRO A 205 -5.79 3.03 22.62
C PRO A 205 -4.79 4.16 22.91
N GLY A 206 -4.88 5.24 22.14
CA GLY A 206 -3.94 6.37 22.21
C GLY A 206 -2.72 6.23 21.31
N SER A 207 -2.61 5.16 20.52
CA SER A 207 -1.60 5.01 19.47
C SER A 207 -1.85 5.96 18.30
N ASN A 208 -0.78 6.34 17.62
CA ASN A 208 -0.76 7.10 16.38
C ASN A 208 0.02 6.35 15.26
N ALA A 209 0.09 5.03 15.36
CA ALA A 209 0.84 4.22 14.41
C ALA A 209 0.31 4.34 12.97
N LEU A 210 -1.00 4.55 12.77
CA LEU A 210 -1.60 4.78 11.47
C LEU A 210 -1.04 6.04 10.79
N GLU A 211 -0.92 7.13 11.54
CA GLU A 211 -0.38 8.40 11.03
C GLU A 211 1.10 8.23 10.68
N TYR A 212 1.86 7.65 11.59
CA TYR A 212 3.30 7.39 11.41
C TYR A 212 3.56 6.47 10.21
N ALA A 213 2.91 5.32 10.14
CA ALA A 213 3.03 4.37 9.03
C ALA A 213 2.66 4.99 7.69
N THR A 214 1.64 5.86 7.68
CA THR A 214 1.22 6.56 6.46
C THR A 214 2.31 7.49 5.96
N ILE A 215 2.93 8.30 6.82
CA ILE A 215 4.03 9.20 6.46
C ILE A 215 5.20 8.38 5.89
N VAL A 216 5.64 7.35 6.61
CA VAL A 216 6.71 6.45 6.19
C VAL A 216 6.42 5.85 4.81
N LYS A 217 5.20 5.37 4.62
CA LYS A 217 4.78 4.78 3.34
C LYS A 217 4.74 5.77 2.20
N LEU A 218 4.25 6.99 2.43
CA LEU A 218 4.24 8.04 1.41
C LEU A 218 5.66 8.45 1.03
N THR A 219 6.57 8.57 1.99
CA THR A 219 8.00 8.83 1.76
C THR A 219 8.62 7.71 0.90
N ARG A 220 8.37 6.43 1.25
CA ARG A 220 8.84 5.28 0.48
C ARG A 220 8.29 5.28 -0.95
N THR A 221 7.06 5.69 -1.15
CA THR A 221 6.40 5.73 -2.46
C THR A 221 7.11 6.68 -3.44
N LEU A 222 7.78 7.72 -2.96
CA LEU A 222 8.57 8.62 -3.81
C LEU A 222 9.74 7.91 -4.52
N ALA A 223 10.21 6.78 -3.99
CA ALA A 223 11.26 5.97 -4.61
C ALA A 223 10.83 5.37 -5.98
N ILE A 224 9.54 5.40 -6.32
CA ILE A 224 9.04 4.98 -7.64
C ILE A 224 9.70 5.82 -8.76
N ILE A 225 9.96 7.09 -8.51
CA ILE A 225 10.51 8.02 -9.49
C ILE A 225 11.94 7.60 -9.89
N PRO A 226 12.93 7.55 -8.99
CA PRO A 226 14.28 7.16 -9.37
C PRO A 226 14.35 5.73 -9.90
N ILE A 227 13.59 4.77 -9.34
CA ILE A 227 13.64 3.38 -9.77
C ILE A 227 13.09 3.22 -11.20
N THR A 228 11.96 3.84 -11.52
CA THR A 228 11.39 3.76 -12.88
C THR A 228 12.25 4.50 -13.90
N LEU A 229 12.89 5.61 -13.53
CA LEU A 229 13.84 6.32 -14.39
C LEU A 229 15.09 5.46 -14.65
N CYS A 230 15.66 4.82 -13.63
CA CYS A 230 16.80 3.91 -13.79
C CYS A 230 16.46 2.71 -14.69
N LEU A 231 15.29 2.10 -14.50
CA LEU A 231 14.82 1.01 -15.38
C LEU A 231 14.59 1.49 -16.80
N GLY A 232 13.99 2.66 -17.00
CA GLY A 232 13.81 3.27 -18.32
C GLY A 232 15.14 3.54 -19.03
N ALA A 233 16.10 4.12 -18.31
CA ALA A 233 17.45 4.34 -18.84
C ALA A 233 18.16 3.03 -19.21
N TYR A 234 17.98 1.99 -18.38
CA TYR A 234 18.52 0.65 -18.68
C TYR A 234 17.90 0.03 -19.92
N GLU A 235 16.57 0.12 -20.11
CA GLU A 235 15.90 -0.40 -21.31
C GLU A 235 16.33 0.36 -22.58
N VAL A 236 16.48 1.69 -22.50
CA VAL A 236 17.02 2.49 -23.63
C VAL A 236 18.46 2.09 -23.96
N TYR A 237 19.32 1.89 -22.94
CA TYR A 237 20.69 1.41 -23.14
C TYR A 237 20.72 0.04 -23.83
N LYS A 238 19.86 -0.90 -23.36
CA LYS A 238 19.74 -2.24 -23.94
C LYS A 238 19.22 -2.21 -25.37
N ALA A 239 18.24 -1.36 -25.68
CA ALA A 239 17.72 -1.18 -27.03
C ALA A 239 18.77 -0.63 -28.01
N LYS A 240 19.54 0.37 -27.60
CA LYS A 240 20.66 0.91 -28.39
C LYS A 240 21.74 -0.14 -28.67
N ARG A 241 22.04 -1.00 -27.70
CA ARG A 241 23.03 -2.08 -27.87
C ARG A 241 22.54 -3.16 -28.84
N ASN A 242 21.23 -3.42 -28.87
CA ASN A 242 20.62 -4.45 -29.75
C ASN A 242 20.09 -3.90 -31.06
N GLN A 243 20.42 -2.65 -31.45
CA GLN A 243 19.94 -1.98 -32.71
C GLN A 243 18.40 -1.97 -32.88
N SER A 244 17.63 -2.04 -31.80
CA SER A 244 16.16 -1.96 -31.83
C SER A 244 15.69 -0.54 -31.58
N GLU A 245 15.01 0.07 -32.58
CA GLU A 245 14.36 1.37 -32.42
C GLU A 245 13.07 1.21 -31.61
N SER A 246 13.05 1.62 -30.33
CA SER A 246 11.84 2.09 -29.62
C SER A 246 12.13 2.42 -28.16
N GLY A 247 12.60 3.62 -27.90
CA GLY A 247 12.59 4.24 -26.57
C GLY A 247 11.37 5.13 -26.43
N GLU A 248 10.28 4.67 -25.82
CA GLU A 248 9.24 5.57 -25.34
C GLU A 248 9.77 6.42 -24.18
N GLU A 249 9.61 7.73 -24.28
CA GLU A 249 9.97 8.66 -23.18
C GLU A 249 9.12 8.38 -21.93
N VAL A 250 9.79 8.05 -20.84
CA VAL A 250 9.13 7.86 -19.53
C VAL A 250 8.77 9.22 -18.96
N SER A 251 7.50 9.59 -18.98
CA SER A 251 7.01 10.86 -18.43
C SER A 251 6.87 10.79 -16.91
N VAL A 252 7.78 11.46 -16.20
CA VAL A 252 7.76 11.60 -14.71
C VAL A 252 6.42 12.14 -14.20
N ARG A 253 5.77 13.04 -14.94
CA ARG A 253 4.48 13.64 -14.57
C ARG A 253 3.34 12.60 -14.48
N LYS A 254 3.38 11.54 -15.29
CA LYS A 254 2.39 10.45 -15.27
C LYS A 254 2.62 9.47 -14.10
N ILE A 255 3.85 9.38 -13.63
CA ILE A 255 4.26 8.46 -12.56
C ILE A 255 4.01 9.05 -11.17
N PHE A 256 4.07 10.40 -11.05
CA PHE A 256 3.96 11.05 -9.74
C PHE A 256 2.58 10.85 -9.10
N PRO A 257 2.51 10.29 -7.89
CA PRO A 257 1.25 10.02 -7.20
C PRO A 257 0.70 11.29 -6.55
N HIS A 258 -0.15 12.02 -7.27
CA HIS A 258 -0.68 13.34 -6.87
C HIS A 258 -1.36 13.37 -5.49
N PHE A 259 -1.90 12.25 -5.00
CA PHE A 259 -2.52 12.21 -3.68
C PHE A 259 -1.53 12.48 -2.53
N ILE A 260 -0.23 12.22 -2.74
CA ILE A 260 0.82 12.58 -1.77
C ILE A 260 0.93 14.10 -1.65
N LEU A 261 0.88 14.82 -2.79
CA LEU A 261 0.88 16.28 -2.77
C LEU A 261 -0.31 16.83 -1.99
N TYR A 262 -1.52 16.27 -2.23
CA TYR A 262 -2.71 16.70 -1.50
C TYR A 262 -2.66 16.36 -0.01
N PHE A 263 -2.05 15.24 0.37
CA PHE A 263 -1.79 14.90 1.77
C PHE A 263 -0.88 15.95 2.44
N VAL A 264 0.22 16.34 1.78
CA VAL A 264 1.14 17.38 2.28
C VAL A 264 0.42 18.74 2.38
N ILE A 265 -0.40 19.11 1.39
CA ILE A 265 -1.20 20.33 1.42
C ILE A 265 -2.19 20.29 2.60
N ALA A 266 -2.87 19.17 2.84
CA ALA A 266 -3.78 19.00 3.98
C ALA A 266 -3.04 19.18 5.32
N SER A 267 -1.85 18.60 5.47
CA SER A 267 -1.00 18.77 6.66
C SER A 267 -0.54 20.23 6.83
N LEU A 268 -0.21 20.91 5.73
CA LEU A 268 0.15 22.33 5.75
C LEU A 268 -1.04 23.21 6.20
N ILE A 269 -2.24 22.97 5.67
CA ILE A 269 -3.47 23.67 6.08
C ILE A 269 -3.70 23.49 7.58
N THR A 270 -3.61 22.26 8.08
CA THR A 270 -3.74 21.97 9.52
C THR A 270 -2.71 22.76 10.33
N THR A 271 -1.45 22.75 9.91
CA THR A 271 -0.37 23.45 10.61
C THR A 271 -0.64 24.95 10.69
N VAL A 272 -1.05 25.59 9.59
CA VAL A 272 -1.38 27.01 9.55
C VAL A 272 -2.62 27.33 10.42
N CYS A 273 -3.66 26.50 10.35
CA CYS A 273 -4.86 26.68 11.18
C CYS A 273 -4.56 26.55 12.68
N MET A 274 -3.74 25.57 13.07
CA MET A 274 -3.32 25.39 14.47
C MET A 274 -2.46 26.56 14.94
N ALA A 275 -1.55 27.07 14.11
CA ALA A 275 -0.77 28.27 14.40
C ALA A 275 -1.65 29.53 14.55
N SER A 276 -2.82 29.55 13.92
CA SER A 276 -3.82 30.62 14.03
C SER A 276 -4.80 30.43 15.21
N GLY A 277 -4.57 29.43 16.09
CA GLY A 277 -5.37 29.19 17.29
C GLY A 277 -6.56 28.23 17.11
N VAL A 278 -6.70 27.56 15.96
CA VAL A 278 -7.72 26.52 15.76
C VAL A 278 -7.28 25.25 16.49
N SER A 279 -8.18 24.67 17.31
CA SER A 279 -7.86 23.44 18.04
C SER A 279 -7.76 22.22 17.10
N ALA A 280 -6.91 21.24 17.44
CA ALA A 280 -6.78 19.98 16.69
C ALA A 280 -8.11 19.21 16.63
N GLU A 281 -9.00 19.37 17.61
CA GLU A 281 -10.32 18.74 17.66
C GLU A 281 -11.23 19.15 16.49
N PHE A 282 -11.02 20.33 15.89
CA PHE A 282 -11.73 20.77 14.70
C PHE A 282 -11.57 19.78 13.53
N PHE A 283 -10.42 19.12 13.44
CA PHE A 283 -10.11 18.16 12.39
C PHE A 283 -10.53 16.72 12.72
N ALA A 284 -10.97 16.42 13.97
CA ALA A 284 -11.35 15.09 14.39
C ALA A 284 -12.43 14.42 13.50
N PRO A 285 -13.49 15.12 13.04
CA PRO A 285 -14.48 14.54 12.12
C PRO A 285 -13.87 14.08 10.78
N LEU A 286 -12.84 14.78 10.27
CA LEU A 286 -12.16 14.40 9.03
C LEU A 286 -11.30 13.16 9.22
N LYS A 287 -10.66 13.01 10.39
CA LYS A 287 -9.92 11.79 10.75
C LYS A 287 -10.86 10.57 10.87
N GLU A 288 -12.02 10.73 11.52
CA GLU A 288 -13.02 9.65 11.63
C GLU A 288 -13.59 9.28 10.26
N LEU A 289 -13.87 10.26 9.40
CA LEU A 289 -14.28 10.02 8.01
C LEU A 289 -13.19 9.25 7.26
N SER A 290 -11.93 9.62 7.41
CA SER A 290 -10.78 8.90 6.83
C SER A 290 -10.78 7.43 7.24
N LYS A 291 -10.91 7.14 8.54
CA LYS A 291 -10.94 5.76 9.07
C LYS A 291 -12.10 4.95 8.48
N PHE A 292 -13.29 5.51 8.39
CA PHE A 292 -14.44 4.85 7.74
C PHE A 292 -14.19 4.58 6.25
N MET A 293 -13.60 5.57 5.53
CA MET A 293 -13.25 5.41 4.12
C MET A 293 -12.19 4.32 3.91
N ILE A 294 -11.27 4.13 4.88
CA ILE A 294 -10.31 3.01 4.88
C ILE A 294 -11.07 1.67 4.97
N VAL A 295 -12.00 1.51 5.92
CA VAL A 295 -12.83 0.29 6.03
C VAL A 295 -13.60 0.01 4.74
N MET A 296 -14.19 1.04 4.13
CA MET A 296 -14.89 0.94 2.86
C MET A 296 -13.94 0.51 1.72
N ALA A 297 -12.73 1.05 1.68
CA ALA A 297 -11.72 0.67 0.70
C ALA A 297 -11.24 -0.78 0.91
N MET A 298 -11.08 -1.23 2.18
CA MET A 298 -10.72 -2.60 2.50
C MET A 298 -11.80 -3.60 2.08
N MET A 299 -13.08 -3.26 2.26
CA MET A 299 -14.19 -4.04 1.72
C MET A 299 -14.08 -4.20 0.20
N ALA A 300 -13.83 -3.11 -0.52
CA ALA A 300 -13.69 -3.13 -1.97
C ALA A 300 -12.45 -3.93 -2.43
N ILE A 301 -11.35 -3.89 -1.68
CA ILE A 301 -10.15 -4.70 -1.94
C ILE A 301 -10.47 -6.18 -1.75
N GLY A 302 -11.11 -6.55 -0.63
CA GLY A 302 -11.56 -7.91 -0.40
C GLY A 302 -12.45 -8.43 -1.53
N LEU A 303 -13.43 -7.62 -1.96
CA LEU A 303 -14.29 -7.94 -3.10
C LEU A 303 -13.51 -8.14 -4.41
N ASN A 304 -12.40 -7.45 -4.62
CA ASN A 304 -11.57 -7.58 -5.82
C ASN A 304 -10.54 -8.71 -5.73
N THR A 305 -10.34 -9.32 -4.57
CA THR A 305 -9.38 -10.40 -4.38
C THR A 305 -9.93 -11.71 -4.90
N ASP A 306 -9.19 -12.37 -5.81
CA ASP A 306 -9.50 -13.69 -6.34
C ASP A 306 -8.47 -14.70 -5.83
N ILE A 307 -8.77 -15.34 -4.69
CA ILE A 307 -7.87 -16.29 -4.04
C ILE A 307 -7.59 -17.51 -4.95
N LEU A 308 -8.56 -17.96 -5.76
CA LEU A 308 -8.38 -19.12 -6.63
C LEU A 308 -7.38 -18.85 -7.76
N LYS A 309 -7.43 -17.63 -8.35
CA LYS A 309 -6.43 -17.22 -9.34
C LYS A 309 -5.05 -17.08 -8.70
N LEU A 310 -5.00 -16.58 -7.48
CA LEU A 310 -3.78 -16.39 -6.72
C LEU A 310 -3.04 -17.72 -6.49
N ILE A 311 -3.74 -18.76 -6.04
CA ILE A 311 -3.17 -20.09 -5.81
C ILE A 311 -2.69 -20.72 -7.13
N LYS A 312 -3.37 -20.43 -8.24
CA LYS A 312 -3.03 -20.94 -9.58
C LYS A 312 -1.90 -20.17 -10.27
N SER A 313 -1.52 -18.98 -9.79
CA SER A 313 -0.56 -18.08 -10.47
C SER A 313 0.90 -18.54 -10.51
N GLY A 314 1.19 -19.73 -10.02
CA GLY A 314 2.52 -20.35 -10.11
C GLY A 314 3.31 -20.26 -8.80
N GLY A 315 3.66 -21.41 -8.24
CA GLY A 315 4.34 -21.54 -6.94
C GLY A 315 5.68 -20.80 -6.85
N ARG A 316 6.41 -20.68 -7.98
CA ARG A 316 7.71 -19.98 -8.02
C ARG A 316 7.58 -18.47 -7.83
N ALA A 317 6.60 -17.83 -8.46
CA ALA A 317 6.36 -16.40 -8.28
C ALA A 317 5.89 -16.09 -6.87
N LEU A 318 5.04 -16.95 -6.29
CA LEU A 318 4.60 -16.85 -4.90
C LEU A 318 5.77 -17.01 -3.93
N LEU A 319 6.66 -17.97 -4.19
CA LEU A 319 7.87 -18.17 -3.37
C LEU A 319 8.81 -16.96 -3.44
N LEU A 320 9.00 -16.35 -4.62
CA LEU A 320 9.77 -15.11 -4.75
C LEU A 320 9.16 -13.99 -3.91
N GLY A 321 7.83 -13.78 -3.99
CA GLY A 321 7.12 -12.80 -3.19
C GLY A 321 7.25 -13.05 -1.69
N ALA A 322 7.15 -14.32 -1.26
CA ALA A 322 7.37 -14.73 0.13
C ALA A 322 8.77 -14.37 0.62
N CYS A 323 9.80 -14.73 -0.15
CA CYS A 323 11.19 -14.44 0.19
C CYS A 323 11.45 -12.92 0.29
N CYS A 324 10.91 -12.12 -0.65
CA CYS A 324 11.02 -10.67 -0.59
C CYS A 324 10.31 -10.12 0.67
N TRP A 325 9.08 -10.57 0.95
CA TRP A 325 8.30 -10.12 2.08
C TRP A 325 8.97 -10.46 3.43
N ILE A 326 9.45 -11.69 3.60
CA ILE A 326 10.17 -12.12 4.80
C ILE A 326 11.48 -11.33 4.96
N ALA A 327 12.27 -11.22 3.89
CA ALA A 327 13.55 -10.51 3.94
C ALA A 327 13.37 -9.02 4.29
N ILE A 328 12.38 -8.35 3.70
CA ILE A 328 12.04 -6.95 4.02
C ILE A 328 11.64 -6.82 5.49
N SER A 329 10.81 -7.74 5.98
CA SER A 329 10.35 -7.72 7.37
C SER A 329 11.51 -7.89 8.35
N ILE A 330 12.39 -8.85 8.12
CA ILE A 330 13.57 -9.08 8.96
C ILE A 330 14.51 -7.87 8.92
N VAL A 331 14.80 -7.32 7.74
CA VAL A 331 15.68 -6.15 7.61
C VAL A 331 15.05 -4.90 8.22
N SER A 332 13.75 -4.71 8.08
CA SER A 332 13.04 -3.61 8.75
C SER A 332 13.22 -3.69 10.27
N ILE A 333 12.95 -4.85 10.87
CA ILE A 333 13.12 -5.10 12.31
C ILE A 333 14.59 -4.85 12.74
N TYR A 334 15.53 -5.44 12.01
CA TYR A 334 16.95 -5.36 12.35
C TYR A 334 17.48 -3.92 12.29
N VAL A 335 17.17 -3.18 11.21
CA VAL A 335 17.65 -1.81 11.05
C VAL A 335 17.00 -0.88 12.07
N GLN A 336 15.70 -1.05 12.38
CA GLN A 336 15.03 -0.30 13.43
C GLN A 336 15.68 -0.50 14.79
N HIS A 337 16.02 -1.74 15.11
CA HIS A 337 16.71 -2.05 16.37
C HIS A 337 18.08 -1.37 16.45
N LEU A 338 18.86 -1.39 15.32
CA LEU A 338 20.18 -0.75 15.25
C LEU A 338 20.14 0.80 15.43
N ILE A 339 19.08 1.44 14.93
CA ILE A 339 18.95 2.91 15.02
C ILE A 339 18.17 3.36 16.27
N GLY A 340 17.75 2.41 17.12
CA GLY A 340 17.02 2.72 18.36
C GLY A 340 15.57 3.17 18.16
N MET A 341 14.95 2.84 17.04
CA MET A 341 13.55 3.17 16.71
C MET A 341 12.65 1.93 16.88
N TRP A 342 12.67 1.39 18.08
CA TRP A 342 11.95 0.15 18.43
C TRP A 342 10.61 0.42 19.10
#